data_0ed3070f5fc2bce0f6bdaae71d066cc7
#
_entry.id   0ed3070f5fc2bce0f6bdaae71d066cc7
#
_cell.length_a   1.000
_cell.length_b   1.000
_cell.length_c   1.000
_cell.angle_alpha   90.00
_cell.angle_beta   90.00
_cell.angle_gamma   90.00
#
_symmetry.space_group_name_H-M   'P 1'
#
loop_
_entity.id
_entity.type
_entity.pdbx_description
1 polymer ?
#
loop_
_entity_poly.entity_id
_entity_poly.type
_entity_poly.pdbx_seq_one_letter_code
_entity_poly.pdbx_strand_id
1 'polypeptide(L)' 'MAGDGALGGAALDVFEQEPLPSASPLWDLSDDKILLTAHNADFTVDYFQLGWHVWAQNYESFMNSKPFATPVDTKLGY' A
#
# COMPACT_ATOMS: atom_id res chain seq x y z
N MET A 1 -8.81 -13.78 -10.01
CA MET A 1 -9.34 -12.48 -9.57
C MET A 1 -10.75 -12.64 -9.01
N ALA A 2 -11.20 -11.69 -8.20
CA ALA A 2 -12.51 -11.77 -7.56
C ALA A 2 -13.66 -11.84 -8.56
N GLY A 3 -13.53 -11.20 -9.72
CA GLY A 3 -14.57 -11.16 -10.74
C GLY A 3 -14.79 -12.45 -11.51
N ASP A 4 -13.83 -13.36 -11.52
CA ASP A 4 -13.95 -14.64 -12.23
C ASP A 4 -14.29 -15.80 -11.30
N GLY A 5 -14.57 -15.52 -10.02
CA GLY A 5 -14.97 -16.53 -9.05
C GLY A 5 -13.81 -17.29 -8.39
N ALA A 6 -12.55 -16.98 -8.74
CA ALA A 6 -11.39 -17.63 -8.11
C ALA A 6 -11.23 -17.22 -6.65
N LEU A 7 -11.67 -16.00 -6.28
CA LEU A 7 -11.67 -15.49 -4.93
C LEU A 7 -13.11 -15.24 -4.47
N GLY A 8 -13.33 -15.38 -3.15
CA GLY A 8 -14.61 -15.04 -2.55
C GLY A 8 -14.90 -13.54 -2.53
N GLY A 9 -13.86 -12.73 -2.53
CA GLY A 9 -13.95 -11.27 -2.52
C GLY A 9 -12.58 -10.65 -2.44
N ALA A 10 -12.52 -9.33 -2.54
CA ALA A 10 -11.28 -8.57 -2.42
C ALA A 10 -11.53 -7.19 -1.83
N ALA A 11 -10.51 -6.65 -1.14
CA ALA A 11 -10.48 -5.27 -0.69
C ALA A 11 -9.21 -4.62 -1.25
N LEU A 12 -9.35 -3.50 -1.95
CA LEU A 12 -8.25 -2.85 -2.62
C LEU A 12 -8.18 -1.38 -2.23
N ASP A 13 -7.01 -0.95 -1.75
CA ASP A 13 -6.73 0.45 -1.41
C ASP A 13 -5.80 1.11 -2.41
N VAL A 14 -5.11 0.29 -3.25
CA VAL A 14 -4.12 0.75 -4.22
C VAL A 14 -4.38 0.14 -5.58
N PHE A 15 -3.97 0.85 -6.64
CA PHE A 15 -4.23 0.45 -8.02
C PHE A 15 -3.03 0.79 -8.88
N GLU A 16 -2.82 0.07 -9.99
CA GLU A 16 -1.73 0.37 -10.92
C GLU A 16 -1.82 1.78 -11.48
N GLN A 17 -3.04 2.25 -11.72
CA GLN A 17 -3.29 3.63 -12.14
C GLN A 17 -4.21 4.30 -11.13
N GLU A 18 -3.78 5.42 -10.61
CA GLU A 18 -4.53 6.22 -9.64
C GLU A 18 -4.65 7.66 -10.12
N PRO A 19 -5.84 8.27 -10.10
CA PRO A 19 -7.12 7.68 -9.67
C PRO A 19 -7.52 6.51 -10.55
N LEU A 20 -8.30 5.56 -9.99
CA LEU A 20 -8.79 4.41 -10.74
C LEU A 20 -9.63 4.88 -11.94
N PRO A 21 -9.27 4.52 -13.18
CA PRO A 21 -9.99 5.00 -14.36
C PRO A 21 -11.46 4.59 -14.32
N SER A 22 -12.34 5.45 -14.85
CA SER A 22 -13.77 5.18 -14.91
C SER A 22 -14.10 3.94 -15.76
N ALA A 23 -13.22 3.57 -16.68
CA ALA A 23 -13.40 2.39 -17.53
C ALA A 23 -12.89 1.10 -16.87
N SER A 24 -12.34 1.16 -15.65
CA SER A 24 -11.83 -0.03 -14.98
C SER A 24 -12.96 -1.04 -14.72
N PRO A 25 -12.74 -2.32 -15.03
CA PRO A 25 -13.74 -3.36 -14.75
C PRO A 25 -13.97 -3.58 -13.25
N LEU A 26 -13.11 -3.06 -12.36
CA LEU A 26 -13.32 -3.14 -10.93
C LEU A 26 -14.60 -2.44 -10.48
N TRP A 27 -15.01 -1.37 -11.18
CA TRP A 27 -16.24 -0.65 -10.88
C TRP A 27 -17.50 -1.48 -11.13
N ASP A 28 -17.40 -2.51 -11.98
CA ASP A 28 -18.54 -3.33 -12.38
C ASP A 28 -18.78 -4.53 -11.45
N LEU A 29 -17.86 -4.78 -10.51
CA LEU A 29 -18.03 -5.84 -9.53
C LEU A 29 -19.06 -5.43 -8.49
N SER A 30 -19.86 -6.40 -8.01
CA SER A 30 -20.89 -6.13 -7.02
C SER A 30 -20.26 -5.82 -5.63
N ASP A 31 -20.97 -5.02 -4.84
CA ASP A 31 -20.48 -4.54 -3.55
C ASP A 31 -20.24 -5.66 -2.53
N ASP A 32 -20.82 -6.83 -2.72
CA ASP A 32 -20.57 -8.00 -1.88
C ASP A 32 -19.30 -8.75 -2.28
N LYS A 33 -18.67 -8.38 -3.40
CA LYS A 33 -17.45 -9.01 -3.92
C LYS A 33 -16.21 -8.15 -3.75
N ILE A 34 -16.35 -6.83 -3.73
CA ILE A 34 -15.21 -5.94 -3.71
C ILE A 34 -15.45 -4.73 -2.79
N LEU A 35 -14.42 -4.36 -2.04
CA LEU A 35 -14.34 -3.11 -1.30
C LEU A 35 -13.21 -2.27 -1.91
N LEU A 36 -13.50 -1.06 -2.33
CA LEU A 36 -12.53 -0.12 -2.87
C LEU A 36 -12.40 1.06 -1.90
N THR A 37 -11.17 1.43 -1.60
CA THR A 37 -10.86 2.61 -0.79
C THR A 37 -9.86 3.50 -1.52
N ALA A 38 -9.62 4.70 -1.04
CA ALA A 38 -8.99 5.78 -1.81
C ALA A 38 -7.50 5.95 -1.50
N HIS A 39 -6.74 4.86 -1.36
CA HIS A 39 -5.32 4.87 -1.05
C HIS A 39 -5.05 5.67 0.24
N ASN A 40 -5.77 5.30 1.28
CA ASN A 40 -5.79 6.06 2.54
C ASN A 40 -5.58 5.19 3.78
N ALA A 41 -4.99 3.99 3.61
CA ALA A 41 -4.74 3.08 4.73
C ALA A 41 -3.83 3.70 5.79
N ASP A 42 -3.02 4.69 5.41
CA ASP A 42 -2.10 5.39 6.30
C ASP A 42 -2.73 6.61 7.00
N PHE A 43 -4.00 6.91 6.76
CA PHE A 43 -4.71 8.03 7.41
C PHE A 43 -5.08 7.65 8.84
N THR A 44 -4.07 7.65 9.72
CA THR A 44 -4.22 7.36 11.13
C THR A 44 -3.73 8.52 11.98
N VAL A 45 -4.17 8.57 13.25
CA VAL A 45 -3.81 9.67 14.15
C VAL A 45 -2.31 9.72 14.46
N ASP A 46 -1.62 8.60 14.34
CA ASP A 46 -0.19 8.48 14.66
C ASP A 46 0.70 8.32 13.42
N TYR A 47 0.17 8.60 12.22
CA TYR A 47 0.91 8.42 10.97
C TYR A 47 2.26 9.12 10.97
N PHE A 48 2.27 10.42 11.29
CA PHE A 48 3.51 11.19 11.27
C PHE A 48 4.49 10.74 12.36
N GLN A 49 3.99 10.36 13.52
CA GLN A 49 4.84 9.88 14.60
C GLN A 49 5.51 8.56 14.24
N LEU A 50 4.75 7.62 13.67
CA LEU A 50 5.29 6.33 13.24
C LEU A 50 6.30 6.51 12.11
N GLY A 51 5.99 7.37 11.13
CA GLY A 51 6.90 7.69 10.04
C GLY A 51 8.20 8.31 10.55
N TRP A 52 8.10 9.21 11.51
CA TRP A 52 9.27 9.83 12.14
C TRP A 52 10.16 8.79 12.82
N HIS A 53 9.57 7.84 13.57
CA HIS A 53 10.35 6.80 14.23
C HIS A 53 11.15 5.96 13.23
N VAL A 54 10.53 5.56 12.13
CA VAL A 54 11.21 4.78 11.09
C VAL A 54 12.31 5.61 10.43
N TRP A 55 12.02 6.88 10.10
CA TRP A 55 13.01 7.77 9.49
C TRP A 55 14.21 7.97 10.41
N ALA A 56 13.96 8.27 11.69
CA ALA A 56 15.03 8.51 12.66
C ALA A 56 15.90 7.27 12.86
N GLN A 57 15.29 6.09 12.89
CA GLN A 57 16.00 4.83 13.02
C GLN A 57 16.92 4.58 11.83
N ASN A 58 16.44 4.84 10.61
CA ASN A 58 17.25 4.68 9.41
C ASN A 58 18.34 5.73 9.31
N TYR A 59 18.07 6.97 9.74
CA TYR A 59 19.07 8.02 9.81
C TYR A 59 20.22 7.64 10.75
N GLU A 60 19.87 7.14 11.94
CA GLU A 60 20.88 6.69 12.89
C GLU A 60 21.72 5.54 12.34
N SER A 61 21.08 4.58 11.69
CA SER A 61 21.76 3.47 11.03
C SER A 61 22.71 3.96 9.94
N PHE A 62 22.27 4.92 9.13
CA PHE A 62 23.11 5.54 8.10
C PHE A 62 24.34 6.21 8.70
N MET A 63 24.15 7.00 9.77
CA MET A 63 25.26 7.71 10.41
C MET A 63 26.27 6.78 11.07
N ASN A 64 25.85 5.59 11.47
CA ASN A 64 26.71 4.60 12.14
C ASN A 64 27.14 3.46 11.20
N SER A 65 26.92 3.60 9.90
CA SER A 65 27.27 2.59 8.89
C SER A 65 26.68 1.20 9.20
N LYS A 66 25.46 1.19 9.72
CA LYS A 66 24.72 -0.05 10.03
C LYS A 66 23.67 -0.30 8.97
N PRO A 67 23.19 -1.55 8.84
CA PRO A 67 22.09 -1.85 7.92
C PRO A 67 20.82 -1.07 8.29
N PHE A 68 20.07 -0.63 7.27
CA PHE A 68 18.79 0.05 7.48
C PHE A 68 17.77 -0.92 8.08
N ALA A 69 16.84 -0.37 8.87
CA ALA A 69 15.72 -1.14 9.42
C ALA A 69 14.72 -1.55 8.33
N THR A 70 14.55 -0.70 7.31
CA THR A 70 13.59 -0.93 6.22
C THR A 70 14.28 -0.79 4.85
N PRO A 71 15.24 -1.67 4.52
CA PRO A 71 15.96 -1.56 3.26
C PRO A 71 15.06 -1.91 2.07
N VAL A 72 15.37 -1.30 0.93
CA VAL A 72 14.74 -1.64 -0.33
C VAL A 72 15.75 -2.41 -1.18
N ASP A 73 15.33 -3.55 -1.73
CA ASP A 73 16.11 -4.27 -2.72
C ASP A 73 15.88 -3.61 -4.08
N THR A 74 16.90 -2.93 -4.58
CA THR A 74 16.77 -2.16 -5.82
C THR A 74 16.56 -3.02 -7.06
N LYS A 75 16.88 -4.32 -6.99
CA LYS A 75 16.62 -5.25 -8.08
C LYS A 75 15.17 -5.72 -8.08
N LEU A 76 14.62 -5.98 -6.89
CA LEU A 76 13.23 -6.38 -6.74
C LEU A 76 12.27 -5.18 -6.78
N GLY A 77 12.74 -4.00 -6.38
CA GLY A 77 11.92 -2.79 -6.34
C GLY A 77 11.15 -2.60 -5.04
N TYR A 78 11.35 -3.46 -4.07
CA TYR A 78 10.71 -3.31 -2.76
C TYR A 78 11.54 -3.95 -1.65
#